data_78bd01d2cc73b443f71fbdd96cef9c99
#
_entry.id   78bd01d2cc73b443f71fbdd96cef9c99
#
_cell.length_a   1.000
_cell.length_b   1.000
_cell.length_c   1.000
_cell.angle_alpha   90.00
_cell.angle_beta   90.00
_cell.angle_gamma   90.00
#
_symmetry.space_group_name_H-M   'P 1'
#
loop_
_entity.id
_entity.type
_entity.pdbx_description
1 polymer ?
#
loop_
_entity_poly.entity_id
_entity_poly.type
_entity_poly.pdbx_seq_one_letter_code
_entity_poly.pdbx_strand_id
1 'polypeptide(L)'
;MKKVASQSAKGTSEKILRAARLLFAQYGYHGVSVKKITQEAGANSALVSYHFGGKAQLYQKVLEQQAEKLLCLAEILKEPGQDPLACILAFLDEVKDVFLKEPESIHVIYREFLTPTTVGNDIVRQQMLSFYDRLTEAFDRAKDRQYVKAETDSRRTAYVLISIFAFYLVTYSYEAISESERLPGADDSERLRSVYLDYLNTISTEKDWLH
;
A
#
# COMPACT_ATOMS: atom_id res chain seq x y z
N MET A 1 -31.79 5.37 -23.75
CA MET A 1 -31.30 3.99 -23.56
C MET A 1 -29.77 3.84 -23.49
N LYS A 2 -28.93 4.60 -24.23
CA LYS A 2 -27.44 4.50 -24.16
C LYS A 2 -26.83 4.84 -22.78
N LYS A 3 -27.41 5.78 -22.01
CA LYS A 3 -26.87 6.22 -20.70
C LYS A 3 -27.06 5.17 -19.59
N VAL A 4 -28.16 4.42 -19.60
CA VAL A 4 -28.46 3.37 -18.61
C VAL A 4 -27.59 2.12 -18.84
N ALA A 5 -27.37 1.74 -20.09
CA ALA A 5 -26.49 0.62 -20.44
C ALA A 5 -25.01 0.91 -20.07
N SER A 6 -24.55 2.15 -20.21
CA SER A 6 -23.20 2.58 -19.81
C SER A 6 -22.98 2.56 -18.30
N GLN A 7 -23.99 2.95 -17.51
CA GLN A 7 -23.92 2.89 -16.03
C GLN A 7 -23.94 1.43 -15.52
N SER A 8 -24.73 0.56 -16.13
CA SER A 8 -24.77 -0.87 -15.77
C SER A 8 -23.44 -1.59 -16.10
N ALA A 9 -22.83 -1.28 -17.25
CA ALA A 9 -21.55 -1.84 -17.66
C ALA A 9 -20.40 -1.37 -16.73
N LYS A 10 -20.41 -0.10 -16.33
CA LYS A 10 -19.43 0.48 -15.38
C LYS A 10 -19.54 -0.18 -14.01
N GLY A 11 -20.76 -0.37 -13.49
CA GLY A 11 -20.96 -1.06 -12.22
C GLY A 11 -20.52 -2.53 -12.23
N THR A 12 -20.62 -3.22 -13.38
CA THR A 12 -20.16 -4.60 -13.49
C THR A 12 -18.63 -4.70 -13.54
N SER A 13 -17.95 -3.82 -14.26
CA SER A 13 -16.48 -3.80 -14.29
C SER A 13 -15.88 -3.49 -12.92
N GLU A 14 -16.49 -2.59 -12.14
CA GLU A 14 -16.09 -2.29 -10.77
C GLU A 14 -16.24 -3.49 -9.82
N LYS A 15 -17.35 -4.24 -9.95
CA LYS A 15 -17.55 -5.49 -9.18
C LYS A 15 -16.48 -6.54 -9.51
N ILE A 16 -16.15 -6.71 -10.80
CA ILE A 16 -15.10 -7.65 -11.23
C ILE A 16 -13.74 -7.22 -10.67
N LEU A 17 -13.39 -5.93 -10.75
CA LEU A 17 -12.14 -5.39 -10.19
C LEU A 17 -12.03 -5.61 -8.69
N ARG A 18 -13.10 -5.34 -7.95
CA ARG A 18 -13.13 -5.55 -6.49
C ARG A 18 -12.95 -7.03 -6.15
N ALA A 19 -13.68 -7.93 -6.79
CA ALA A 19 -13.55 -9.37 -6.59
C ALA A 19 -12.15 -9.87 -6.96
N ALA A 20 -11.59 -9.38 -8.06
CA ALA A 20 -10.24 -9.70 -8.49
C ALA A 20 -9.19 -9.25 -7.46
N ARG A 21 -9.29 -8.02 -6.94
CA ARG A 21 -8.39 -7.50 -5.89
C ARG A 21 -8.38 -8.41 -4.67
N LEU A 22 -9.55 -8.73 -4.12
CA LEU A 22 -9.69 -9.61 -2.95
C LEU A 22 -9.05 -10.98 -3.20
N LEU A 23 -9.40 -11.60 -4.32
CA LEU A 23 -8.92 -12.95 -4.63
C LEU A 23 -7.41 -12.98 -4.94
N PHE A 24 -6.89 -12.00 -5.68
CA PHE A 24 -5.45 -11.90 -5.94
C PHE A 24 -4.65 -11.59 -4.69
N ALA A 25 -5.15 -10.76 -3.79
CA ALA A 25 -4.53 -10.52 -2.49
C ALA A 25 -4.44 -11.81 -1.66
N GLN A 26 -5.50 -12.63 -1.68
CA GLN A 26 -5.56 -13.86 -0.88
C GLN A 26 -4.78 -15.03 -1.49
N TYR A 27 -4.91 -15.26 -2.81
CA TYR A 27 -4.41 -16.48 -3.46
C TYR A 27 -3.28 -16.24 -4.47
N GLY A 28 -2.90 -14.99 -4.72
CA GLY A 28 -1.93 -14.61 -5.76
C GLY A 28 -2.45 -14.79 -7.17
N TYR A 29 -1.66 -14.32 -8.14
CA TYR A 29 -2.03 -14.38 -9.56
C TYR A 29 -2.31 -15.81 -10.03
N HIS A 30 -1.42 -16.77 -9.74
CA HIS A 30 -1.55 -18.14 -10.24
C HIS A 30 -2.67 -18.93 -9.58
N GLY A 31 -2.99 -18.63 -8.30
CA GLY A 31 -4.03 -19.33 -7.53
C GLY A 31 -5.48 -18.94 -7.85
N VAL A 32 -5.68 -17.97 -8.78
CA VAL A 32 -7.01 -17.43 -9.11
C VAL A 32 -7.36 -17.71 -10.56
N SER A 33 -8.58 -18.20 -10.82
CA SER A 33 -9.14 -18.36 -12.16
C SER A 33 -10.15 -17.26 -12.48
N VAL A 34 -10.34 -16.95 -13.78
CA VAL A 34 -11.39 -16.03 -14.25
C VAL A 34 -12.77 -16.48 -13.74
N LYS A 35 -13.04 -17.79 -13.76
CA LYS A 35 -14.29 -18.36 -13.24
C LYS A 35 -14.51 -18.00 -11.76
N LYS A 36 -13.47 -18.12 -10.91
CA LYS A 36 -13.57 -17.77 -9.48
C LYS A 36 -13.87 -16.30 -9.29
N ILE A 37 -13.18 -15.41 -10.06
CA ILE A 37 -13.42 -13.97 -10.01
C ILE A 37 -14.85 -13.61 -10.39
N THR A 38 -15.36 -14.20 -11.48
CA THR A 38 -16.69 -13.86 -11.97
C THR A 38 -17.82 -14.46 -11.13
N GLN A 39 -17.60 -15.60 -10.50
CA GLN A 39 -18.50 -16.13 -9.48
C GLN A 39 -18.60 -15.18 -8.28
N GLU A 40 -17.47 -14.71 -7.77
CA GLU A 40 -17.43 -13.75 -6.66
C GLU A 40 -18.08 -12.40 -7.02
N ALA A 41 -17.87 -11.93 -8.25
CA ALA A 41 -18.45 -10.68 -8.75
C ALA A 41 -19.93 -10.77 -9.14
N GLY A 42 -20.53 -11.98 -9.18
CA GLY A 42 -21.86 -12.20 -9.75
C GLY A 42 -21.94 -11.80 -11.23
N ALA A 43 -20.90 -12.10 -12.02
CA ALA A 43 -20.74 -11.65 -13.40
C ALA A 43 -20.50 -12.86 -14.36
N ASN A 44 -20.69 -12.61 -15.66
CA ASN A 44 -20.34 -13.58 -16.70
C ASN A 44 -18.85 -13.51 -17.03
N SER A 45 -18.21 -14.68 -17.26
CA SER A 45 -16.78 -14.76 -17.58
C SER A 45 -16.40 -14.03 -18.87
N ALA A 46 -17.29 -13.95 -19.85
CA ALA A 46 -17.06 -13.16 -21.07
C ALA A 46 -16.80 -11.68 -20.79
N LEU A 47 -17.34 -11.14 -19.69
CA LEU A 47 -17.15 -9.73 -19.31
C LEU A 47 -15.72 -9.41 -18.88
N VAL A 48 -14.96 -10.39 -18.37
CA VAL A 48 -13.52 -10.17 -18.08
C VAL A 48 -12.74 -9.93 -19.35
N SER A 49 -12.96 -10.73 -20.38
CA SER A 49 -12.33 -10.52 -21.70
C SER A 49 -12.80 -9.22 -22.35
N TYR A 50 -14.08 -8.91 -22.24
CA TYR A 50 -14.68 -7.71 -22.82
C TYR A 50 -14.16 -6.41 -22.16
N HIS A 51 -14.13 -6.34 -20.82
CA HIS A 51 -13.75 -5.12 -20.12
C HIS A 51 -12.24 -4.97 -19.90
N PHE A 52 -11.52 -6.08 -19.78
CA PHE A 52 -10.12 -6.07 -19.36
C PHE A 52 -9.15 -6.74 -20.34
N GLY A 53 -9.65 -7.50 -21.32
CA GLY A 53 -8.78 -8.23 -22.26
C GLY A 53 -8.32 -9.60 -21.74
N GLY A 54 -8.65 -9.95 -20.49
CA GLY A 54 -8.33 -11.24 -19.89
C GLY A 54 -7.79 -11.12 -18.47
N LYS A 55 -7.35 -12.26 -17.92
CA LYS A 55 -6.87 -12.34 -16.51
C LYS A 55 -5.61 -11.52 -16.27
N ALA A 56 -4.67 -11.54 -17.22
CA ALA A 56 -3.40 -10.83 -17.09
C ALA A 56 -3.63 -9.30 -17.02
N GLN A 57 -4.38 -8.76 -17.96
CA GLN A 57 -4.72 -7.33 -18.00
C GLN A 57 -5.59 -6.91 -16.81
N LEU A 58 -6.49 -7.79 -16.35
CA LEU A 58 -7.25 -7.55 -15.12
C LEU A 58 -6.32 -7.46 -13.90
N TYR A 59 -5.32 -8.34 -13.80
CA TYR A 59 -4.34 -8.29 -12.74
C TYR A 59 -3.49 -7.02 -12.79
N GLN A 60 -2.99 -6.66 -13.98
CA GLN A 60 -2.28 -5.39 -14.18
C GLN A 60 -3.13 -4.21 -13.72
N LYS A 61 -4.41 -4.17 -14.12
CA LYS A 61 -5.31 -3.08 -13.72
C LYS A 61 -5.54 -3.00 -12.22
N VAL A 62 -5.60 -4.14 -11.53
CA VAL A 62 -5.66 -4.19 -10.06
C VAL A 62 -4.39 -3.61 -9.47
N LEU A 63 -3.20 -4.03 -9.92
CA LEU A 63 -1.92 -3.52 -9.42
C LEU A 63 -1.75 -2.03 -9.66
N GLU A 64 -2.05 -1.55 -10.88
CA GLU A 64 -2.01 -0.13 -11.24
C GLU A 64 -2.86 0.72 -10.30
N GLN A 65 -4.12 0.33 -10.07
CA GLN A 65 -5.02 1.09 -9.19
C GLN A 65 -4.52 1.15 -7.74
N GLN A 66 -3.98 0.06 -7.22
CA GLN A 66 -3.47 0.07 -5.85
C GLN A 66 -2.15 0.87 -5.74
N ALA A 67 -1.29 0.76 -6.74
CA ALA A 67 -0.07 1.55 -6.81
C ALA A 67 -0.34 3.05 -6.96
N GLU A 68 -1.28 3.45 -7.83
CA GLU A 68 -1.75 4.83 -7.96
C GLU A 68 -2.29 5.38 -6.63
N LYS A 69 -3.08 4.57 -5.90
CA LYS A 69 -3.60 4.95 -4.58
C LYS A 69 -2.48 5.27 -3.59
N LEU A 70 -1.48 4.41 -3.48
CA LEU A 70 -0.31 4.64 -2.61
C LEU A 70 0.49 5.87 -3.02
N LEU A 71 0.66 6.11 -4.33
CA LEU A 71 1.35 7.30 -4.82
C LEU A 71 0.55 8.59 -4.55
N CYS A 72 -0.77 8.55 -4.60
CA CYS A 72 -1.60 9.69 -4.21
C CYS A 72 -1.42 10.03 -2.73
N LEU A 73 -1.33 9.05 -1.84
CA LEU A 73 -1.02 9.29 -0.43
C LEU A 73 0.36 9.95 -0.26
N ALA A 74 1.34 9.56 -1.07
CA ALA A 74 2.68 10.11 -1.03
C ALA A 74 2.81 11.56 -1.55
N GLU A 75 1.74 12.16 -2.10
CA GLU A 75 1.76 13.59 -2.48
C GLU A 75 1.90 14.50 -1.26
N ILE A 76 1.42 14.10 -0.09
CA ILE A 76 1.60 14.85 1.16
C ILE A 76 3.08 15.07 1.52
N LEU A 77 3.95 14.16 1.08
CA LEU A 77 5.40 14.29 1.30
C LEU A 77 6.01 15.48 0.55
N LYS A 78 5.31 16.05 -0.42
CA LYS A 78 5.82 17.18 -1.24
C LYS A 78 5.33 18.55 -0.78
N GLU A 79 4.50 18.62 0.27
CA GLU A 79 3.88 19.87 0.72
C GLU A 79 4.94 20.96 1.02
N PRO A 80 4.99 22.05 0.23
CA PRO A 80 5.94 23.11 0.44
C PRO A 80 5.58 23.95 1.68
N GLY A 81 6.56 24.24 2.51
CA GLY A 81 6.37 25.12 3.69
C GLY A 81 5.94 24.41 4.97
N GLN A 82 5.52 23.16 4.91
CA GLN A 82 5.24 22.36 6.11
C GLN A 82 6.52 21.75 6.69
N ASP A 83 6.45 21.32 7.95
CA ASP A 83 7.48 20.52 8.59
C ASP A 83 7.60 19.17 7.87
N PRO A 84 8.78 18.82 7.30
CA PRO A 84 8.96 17.59 6.56
C PRO A 84 8.73 16.34 7.40
N LEU A 85 9.05 16.36 8.70
CA LEU A 85 8.80 15.21 9.58
C LEU A 85 7.31 15.05 9.88
N ALA A 86 6.59 16.16 10.06
CA ALA A 86 5.13 16.11 10.18
C ALA A 86 4.48 15.55 8.91
N CYS A 87 4.97 15.92 7.72
CA CYS A 87 4.50 15.33 6.45
C CYS A 87 4.78 13.83 6.38
N ILE A 88 5.99 13.40 6.79
CA ILE A 88 6.36 11.98 6.83
C ILE A 88 5.42 11.23 7.78
N LEU A 89 5.19 11.77 8.98
CA LEU A 89 4.30 11.14 9.96
C LEU A 89 2.87 11.04 9.45
N ALA A 90 2.32 12.13 8.91
CA ALA A 90 0.98 12.14 8.33
C ALA A 90 0.85 11.10 7.20
N PHE A 91 1.87 11.00 6.34
CA PHE A 91 1.91 9.99 5.29
C PHE A 91 1.90 8.55 5.86
N LEU A 92 2.70 8.28 6.89
CA LEU A 92 2.73 6.96 7.54
C LEU A 92 1.40 6.61 8.21
N ASP A 93 0.75 7.59 8.85
CA ASP A 93 -0.59 7.42 9.43
C ASP A 93 -1.65 7.12 8.35
N GLU A 94 -1.61 7.81 7.21
CA GLU A 94 -2.53 7.53 6.09
C GLU A 94 -2.32 6.13 5.48
N VAL A 95 -1.07 5.70 5.29
CA VAL A 95 -0.75 4.35 4.81
C VAL A 95 -1.25 3.29 5.80
N LYS A 96 -1.03 3.50 7.09
CA LYS A 96 -1.54 2.64 8.16
C LYS A 96 -3.07 2.53 8.10
N ASP A 97 -3.76 3.65 7.96
CA ASP A 97 -5.22 3.70 7.91
C ASP A 97 -5.79 2.97 6.68
N VAL A 98 -5.16 3.14 5.52
CA VAL A 98 -5.53 2.40 4.31
C VAL A 98 -5.34 0.90 4.52
N PHE A 99 -4.24 0.50 5.16
CA PHE A 99 -3.97 -0.90 5.45
C PHE A 99 -5.02 -1.50 6.38
N LEU A 100 -5.37 -0.82 7.46
CA LEU A 100 -6.36 -1.32 8.42
C LEU A 100 -7.79 -1.40 7.83
N LYS A 101 -8.14 -0.45 6.95
CA LYS A 101 -9.49 -0.38 6.34
C LYS A 101 -9.64 -1.30 5.12
N GLU A 102 -8.58 -1.45 4.32
CA GLU A 102 -8.58 -2.18 3.05
C GLU A 102 -7.28 -2.99 2.88
N PRO A 103 -7.02 -3.97 3.75
CA PRO A 103 -5.73 -4.69 3.78
C PRO A 103 -5.39 -5.35 2.44
N GLU A 104 -6.37 -5.80 1.68
CA GLU A 104 -6.18 -6.39 0.36
C GLU A 104 -5.56 -5.41 -0.66
N SER A 105 -5.71 -4.11 -0.45
CA SER A 105 -5.12 -3.08 -1.32
C SER A 105 -3.59 -3.11 -1.27
N ILE A 106 -3.03 -3.30 -0.09
CA ILE A 106 -1.59 -3.37 0.10
C ILE A 106 -1.08 -4.80 -0.08
N HIS A 107 -1.85 -5.81 0.37
CA HIS A 107 -1.46 -7.21 0.24
C HIS A 107 -1.21 -7.62 -1.21
N VAL A 108 -2.00 -7.17 -2.18
CA VAL A 108 -1.81 -7.53 -3.58
C VAL A 108 -0.49 -6.97 -4.13
N ILE A 109 -0.13 -5.74 -3.78
CA ILE A 109 1.15 -5.11 -4.14
C ILE A 109 2.31 -5.83 -3.47
N TYR A 110 2.19 -6.09 -2.17
CA TYR A 110 3.25 -6.72 -1.39
C TYR A 110 3.51 -8.16 -1.83
N ARG A 111 2.45 -8.90 -2.15
CA ARG A 111 2.57 -10.25 -2.71
C ARG A 111 3.29 -10.26 -4.04
N GLU A 112 2.98 -9.32 -4.94
CA GLU A 112 3.69 -9.18 -6.21
C GLU A 112 5.15 -8.79 -6.01
N PHE A 113 5.46 -7.97 -5.01
CA PHE A 113 6.83 -7.62 -4.66
C PHE A 113 7.64 -8.82 -4.13
N LEU A 114 7.03 -9.65 -3.26
CA LEU A 114 7.70 -10.84 -2.69
C LEU A 114 7.79 -12.02 -3.66
N THR A 115 6.79 -12.17 -4.53
CA THR A 115 6.70 -13.28 -5.48
C THR A 115 6.35 -12.73 -6.86
N PRO A 116 7.33 -12.10 -7.53
CA PRO A 116 7.10 -11.41 -8.79
C PRO A 116 6.56 -12.32 -9.87
N THR A 117 5.53 -11.85 -10.59
CA THR A 117 5.03 -12.49 -11.79
C THR A 117 5.57 -11.78 -13.04
N THR A 118 5.53 -12.45 -14.18
CA THR A 118 5.86 -11.81 -15.48
C THR A 118 4.83 -10.75 -15.89
N VAL A 119 3.69 -10.69 -15.20
CA VAL A 119 2.59 -9.80 -15.52
C VAL A 119 2.66 -8.48 -14.73
N GLY A 120 3.04 -8.54 -13.45
CA GLY A 120 2.93 -7.40 -12.53
C GLY A 120 4.26 -6.80 -12.09
N ASN A 121 5.37 -7.53 -12.26
CA ASN A 121 6.67 -7.17 -11.71
C ASN A 121 7.10 -5.73 -12.07
N ASP A 122 7.02 -5.34 -13.34
CA ASP A 122 7.48 -4.01 -13.77
C ASP A 122 6.61 -2.89 -13.20
N ILE A 123 5.30 -3.11 -13.08
CA ILE A 123 4.37 -2.15 -12.50
C ILE A 123 4.74 -1.90 -11.04
N VAL A 124 4.82 -2.96 -10.24
CA VAL A 124 5.11 -2.85 -8.81
C VAL A 124 6.50 -2.30 -8.57
N ARG A 125 7.52 -2.77 -9.31
CA ARG A 125 8.88 -2.29 -9.20
C ARG A 125 9.01 -0.80 -9.45
N GLN A 126 8.43 -0.28 -10.54
CA GLN A 126 8.47 1.15 -10.87
C GLN A 126 7.77 2.00 -9.80
N GLN A 127 6.63 1.55 -9.32
CA GLN A 127 5.86 2.26 -8.30
C GLN A 127 6.56 2.25 -6.94
N MET A 128 7.15 1.13 -6.55
CA MET A 128 7.93 1.02 -5.31
C MET A 128 9.18 1.91 -5.35
N LEU A 129 9.88 1.99 -6.50
CA LEU A 129 11.01 2.91 -6.65
C LEU A 129 10.57 4.36 -6.52
N SER A 130 9.48 4.75 -7.20
CA SER A 130 8.93 6.12 -7.11
C SER A 130 8.52 6.50 -5.69
N PHE A 131 7.90 5.60 -4.98
CA PHE A 131 7.52 5.75 -3.57
C PHE A 131 8.75 5.94 -2.68
N TYR A 132 9.75 5.10 -2.88
CA TYR A 132 11.01 5.14 -2.17
C TYR A 132 11.78 6.44 -2.37
N ASP A 133 11.84 6.92 -3.61
CA ASP A 133 12.51 8.18 -3.95
C ASP A 133 11.80 9.38 -3.28
N ARG A 134 10.46 9.42 -3.30
CA ARG A 134 9.68 10.49 -2.63
C ARG A 134 9.93 10.54 -1.12
N LEU A 135 10.00 9.39 -0.47
CA LEU A 135 10.28 9.33 0.96
C LEU A 135 11.73 9.74 1.25
N THR A 136 12.68 9.33 0.40
CA THR A 136 14.08 9.76 0.50
C THR A 136 14.21 11.28 0.37
N GLU A 137 13.56 11.89 -0.63
CA GLU A 137 13.54 13.35 -0.80
C GLU A 137 12.91 14.09 0.38
N ALA A 138 11.89 13.50 1.02
CA ALA A 138 11.30 14.08 2.22
C ALA A 138 12.29 14.10 3.39
N PHE A 139 13.07 13.04 3.58
CA PHE A 139 14.14 12.99 4.57
C PHE A 139 15.30 13.94 4.24
N ASP A 140 15.66 14.10 2.97
CA ASP A 140 16.67 15.09 2.57
C ASP A 140 16.22 16.51 2.94
N ARG A 141 14.96 16.88 2.66
CA ARG A 141 14.40 18.17 3.11
C ARG A 141 14.37 18.32 4.62
N ALA A 142 14.05 17.24 5.36
CA ALA A 142 14.07 17.27 6.83
C ALA A 142 15.49 17.50 7.37
N LYS A 143 16.49 16.90 6.73
CA LYS A 143 17.90 17.11 7.06
C LYS A 143 18.37 18.53 6.74
N ASP A 144 18.04 19.07 5.57
CA ASP A 144 18.39 20.44 5.15
C ASP A 144 17.79 21.49 6.08
N ARG A 145 16.62 21.22 6.65
CA ARG A 145 15.95 22.08 7.63
C ARG A 145 16.37 21.79 9.09
N GLN A 146 17.30 20.88 9.30
CA GLN A 146 17.84 20.51 10.62
C GLN A 146 16.83 19.82 11.56
N TYR A 147 15.71 19.28 11.04
CA TYR A 147 14.79 18.44 11.83
C TYR A 147 15.37 17.04 12.08
N VAL A 148 16.25 16.58 11.19
CA VAL A 148 16.90 15.28 11.25
C VAL A 148 18.42 15.48 11.34
N LYS A 149 19.09 14.64 12.13
CA LYS A 149 20.54 14.67 12.35
C LYS A 149 21.29 14.63 11.02
N ALA A 150 22.35 15.45 10.90
CA ALA A 150 23.14 15.62 9.68
C ALA A 150 23.77 14.31 9.17
N GLU A 151 24.13 13.39 10.08
CA GLU A 151 24.69 12.08 9.79
C GLU A 151 23.66 11.06 9.29
N THR A 152 22.37 11.40 9.30
CA THR A 152 21.30 10.49 8.85
C THR A 152 21.38 10.25 7.35
N ASP A 153 21.43 8.99 6.96
CA ASP A 153 21.32 8.56 5.57
C ASP A 153 19.83 8.46 5.20
N SER A 154 19.32 9.45 4.47
CA SER A 154 17.92 9.56 4.08
C SER A 154 17.41 8.32 3.34
N ARG A 155 18.24 7.76 2.46
CA ARG A 155 17.89 6.58 1.67
C ARG A 155 17.76 5.33 2.54
N ARG A 156 18.68 5.13 3.46
CA ARG A 156 18.63 4.03 4.44
C ARG A 156 17.42 4.17 5.37
N THR A 157 17.14 5.38 5.82
CA THR A 157 16.00 5.69 6.68
C THR A 157 14.68 5.37 6.00
N ALA A 158 14.51 5.80 4.75
CA ALA A 158 13.33 5.46 3.94
C ALA A 158 13.18 3.94 3.80
N TYR A 159 14.28 3.23 3.55
CA TYR A 159 14.28 1.76 3.46
C TYR A 159 13.84 1.10 4.77
N VAL A 160 14.36 1.55 5.91
CA VAL A 160 13.99 0.99 7.23
C VAL A 160 12.51 1.21 7.51
N LEU A 161 11.98 2.42 7.27
CA LEU A 161 10.55 2.69 7.48
C LEU A 161 9.65 1.81 6.60
N ILE A 162 9.96 1.70 5.31
CA ILE A 162 9.20 0.83 4.41
C ILE A 162 9.27 -0.62 4.91
N SER A 163 10.43 -1.07 5.40
CA SER A 163 10.60 -2.43 5.93
C SER A 163 9.80 -2.67 7.20
N ILE A 164 9.69 -1.69 8.09
CA ILE A 164 8.84 -1.76 9.29
C ILE A 164 7.37 -2.01 8.88
N PHE A 165 6.85 -1.19 7.96
CA PHE A 165 5.51 -1.37 7.44
C PHE A 165 5.34 -2.73 6.76
N ALA A 166 6.26 -3.09 5.88
CA ALA A 166 6.22 -4.35 5.15
C ALA A 166 6.17 -5.56 6.08
N PHE A 167 7.04 -5.58 7.11
CA PHE A 167 7.07 -6.67 8.09
C PHE A 167 5.80 -6.71 8.92
N TYR A 168 5.31 -5.57 9.40
CA TYR A 168 4.05 -5.50 10.13
C TYR A 168 2.87 -6.03 9.30
N LEU A 169 2.80 -5.66 8.02
CA LEU A 169 1.77 -6.13 7.10
C LEU A 169 1.77 -7.65 6.93
N VAL A 170 2.97 -8.25 6.84
CA VAL A 170 3.11 -9.72 6.72
C VAL A 170 2.66 -10.41 7.99
N THR A 171 3.12 -9.93 9.14
CA THR A 171 2.81 -10.57 10.44
C THR A 171 1.34 -10.39 10.84
N TYR A 172 0.75 -9.23 10.54
CA TYR A 172 -0.66 -8.97 10.79
C TYR A 172 -1.60 -9.86 9.96
N SER A 173 -1.19 -10.18 8.73
CA SER A 173 -1.98 -11.02 7.80
C SER A 173 -1.92 -12.49 8.12
N TYR A 174 -0.94 -12.93 8.89
CA TYR A 174 -0.88 -14.29 9.39
C TYR A 174 -1.77 -14.39 10.63
N GLU A 175 -2.95 -15.01 10.50
CA GLU A 175 -3.78 -15.49 11.63
C GLU A 175 -3.00 -16.40 12.59
N ALA A 176 -1.75 -16.75 12.25
CA ALA A 176 -0.85 -17.60 13.00
C ALA A 176 -0.31 -16.99 14.30
N ILE A 177 -0.36 -15.66 14.47
CA ILE A 177 -0.11 -15.07 15.78
C ILE A 177 -1.43 -15.15 16.54
N SER A 178 -1.55 -16.16 17.39
CA SER A 178 -2.77 -16.39 18.18
C SER A 178 -3.12 -15.12 18.97
N GLU A 179 -4.43 -14.90 19.22
CA GLU A 179 -4.89 -13.77 20.07
C GLU A 179 -4.17 -13.73 21.43
N SER A 180 -3.68 -14.88 21.91
CA SER A 180 -2.92 -15.00 23.16
C SER A 180 -1.49 -14.45 23.09
N GLU A 181 -0.93 -14.28 21.89
CA GLU A 181 0.41 -13.70 21.66
C GLU A 181 0.35 -12.22 21.29
N ARG A 182 -0.85 -11.68 21.07
CA ARG A 182 -1.06 -10.23 20.98
C ARG A 182 -0.82 -9.62 22.35
N LEU A 183 0.12 -8.67 22.42
CA LEU A 183 0.38 -7.95 23.67
C LEU A 183 -0.94 -7.31 24.15
N PRO A 184 -1.36 -7.54 25.42
CA PRO A 184 -2.63 -7.03 25.92
C PRO A 184 -2.69 -5.50 25.88
N GLY A 185 -3.79 -4.94 25.36
CA GLY A 185 -4.22 -3.56 25.65
C GLY A 185 -3.88 -2.46 24.65
N ALA A 186 -3.11 -2.71 23.59
CA ALA A 186 -2.92 -1.71 22.55
C ALA A 186 -3.69 -2.08 21.28
N ASP A 187 -4.43 -1.12 20.70
CA ASP A 187 -4.94 -1.21 19.34
C ASP A 187 -3.75 -1.43 18.38
N ASP A 188 -3.90 -2.33 17.41
CA ASP A 188 -2.86 -2.63 16.41
C ASP A 188 -2.40 -1.37 15.65
N SER A 189 -3.29 -0.39 15.51
CA SER A 189 -3.00 0.94 14.97
C SER A 189 -1.99 1.71 15.81
N GLU A 190 -2.20 1.76 17.13
CA GLU A 190 -1.30 2.46 18.06
C GLU A 190 0.06 1.77 18.17
N ARG A 191 0.06 0.44 18.09
CA ARG A 191 1.31 -0.33 18.13
C ARG A 191 2.19 -0.07 16.91
N LEU A 192 1.64 -0.12 15.72
CA LEU A 192 2.40 0.20 14.50
C LEU A 192 2.87 1.64 14.57
N ARG A 193 2.00 2.56 15.03
CA ARG A 193 2.35 3.96 15.18
C ARG A 193 3.52 4.15 16.14
N SER A 194 3.53 3.51 17.30
CA SER A 194 4.63 3.62 18.27
C SER A 194 5.96 3.16 17.67
N VAL A 195 5.98 2.09 16.89
CA VAL A 195 7.23 1.55 16.30
C VAL A 195 7.89 2.55 15.35
N TYR A 196 7.11 3.17 14.43
CA TYR A 196 7.74 4.14 13.53
C TYR A 196 8.03 5.48 14.21
N LEU A 197 7.26 5.87 15.23
CA LEU A 197 7.59 7.03 16.06
C LEU A 197 8.91 6.84 16.84
N ASP A 198 9.08 5.69 17.47
CA ASP A 198 10.33 5.37 18.17
C ASP A 198 11.53 5.44 17.22
N TYR A 199 11.38 4.91 16.01
CA TYR A 199 12.43 5.01 15.00
C TYR A 199 12.71 6.46 14.58
N LEU A 200 11.68 7.25 14.29
CA LEU A 200 11.82 8.67 13.91
C LEU A 200 12.48 9.49 15.03
N ASN A 201 12.16 9.23 16.30
CA ASN A 201 12.80 9.86 17.45
C ASN A 201 14.32 9.58 17.51
N THR A 202 14.79 8.43 17.04
CA THR A 202 16.22 8.11 17.03
C THR A 202 17.03 9.01 16.09
N ILE A 203 16.42 9.52 15.04
CA ILE A 203 17.04 10.32 13.99
C ILE A 203 16.71 11.82 14.09
N SER A 204 15.68 12.20 14.85
CA SER A 204 15.29 13.60 15.08
C SER A 204 16.38 14.37 15.85
N THR A 205 16.49 15.69 15.59
CA THR A 205 17.35 16.61 16.34
C THR A 205 16.71 17.04 17.66
N GLU A 206 15.38 17.12 17.72
CA GLU A 206 14.61 17.44 18.93
C GLU A 206 14.03 16.15 19.53
N LYS A 207 14.20 15.99 20.85
CA LYS A 207 13.75 14.77 21.54
C LYS A 207 12.22 14.64 21.68
N ASP A 208 11.46 15.74 21.55
CA ASP A 208 10.04 15.82 21.90
C ASP A 208 9.16 16.49 20.83
N TRP A 209 9.51 16.44 19.56
CA TRP A 209 8.71 17.09 18.50
C TRP A 209 7.39 16.35 18.18
N LEU A 210 7.16 15.17 18.78
CA LEU A 210 5.97 14.32 18.57
C LEU A 210 4.92 14.40 19.69
N HIS A 211 5.07 15.34 20.62
CA HIS A 211 4.11 15.58 21.71
C HIS A 211 3.08 16.63 21.39
#